data_ad453a4d3a82192787bd6e53e03e5e89
#
_entry.id   ad453a4d3a82192787bd6e53e03e5e89
#
_cell.length_a   1.000
_cell.length_b   1.000
_cell.length_c   1.000
_cell.angle_alpha   90.00
_cell.angle_beta   90.00
_cell.angle_gamma   90.00
#
_symmetry.space_group_name_H-M   'P 1'
#
loop_
_entity.id
_entity.type
_entity.pdbx_description
1 polymer ?
#
loop_
_entity_poly.entity_id
_entity_poly.type
_entity_poly.pdbx_seq_one_letter_code
_entity_poly.pdbx_strand_id
1 'polypeptide(L)'
;MDRALILASISFLLAVVWGPLLIRILRHYRIGKRIRIDCPDDHESKMGTPTMGGLMIVVPVILITVVLNIYNLLGRTVIGRSILVPLGVMVIYAVIGGLDDLAGVRGVRRGAGLTAVRKLVWEIPLTLGIAVVMLVTDIQFAGEVGVPGVREMVSVGWAWVVFAAFVILGFANAVNLTDGLDGLAGIIAASAFAAYGVIAQLQGQFYLIRFCFTVVGACFAFLWYNAHPAQMFMGDTGSLALGATLGTVALMTGQWLLLPVVALIPVAETLSVIVQVLYFKYTKRRFGKGRRVFKMAPLHHHFELLGWSETQVVQRFWLVELLAAMAGVALALL
;
A
#
# COMPACT_ATOMS: atom_id res chain seq x y z
N MET A 1 -17.08 16.03 -3.81
CA MET A 1 -16.54 15.08 -4.81
C MET A 1 -15.73 15.79 -5.90
N ASP A 2 -16.24 16.82 -6.54
CA ASP A 2 -15.60 17.61 -7.62
C ASP A 2 -14.16 18.01 -7.31
N ARG A 3 -13.90 18.64 -6.16
CA ARG A 3 -12.54 19.03 -5.76
C ARG A 3 -11.59 17.83 -5.59
N ALA A 4 -12.09 16.67 -5.16
CA ALA A 4 -11.27 15.47 -5.01
C ALA A 4 -10.86 14.91 -6.37
N LEU A 5 -11.78 14.90 -7.35
CA LEU A 5 -11.49 14.46 -8.72
C LEU A 5 -10.51 15.42 -9.44
N ILE A 6 -10.67 16.74 -9.22
CA ILE A 6 -9.70 17.73 -9.74
C ILE A 6 -8.30 17.47 -9.16
N LEU A 7 -8.21 17.19 -7.85
CA LEU A 7 -6.92 16.89 -7.21
C LEU A 7 -6.30 15.59 -7.71
N ALA A 8 -7.12 14.56 -7.99
CA ALA A 8 -6.64 13.34 -8.64
C ALA A 8 -6.03 13.65 -10.01
N SER A 9 -6.71 14.46 -10.82
CA SER A 9 -6.21 14.86 -12.15
C SER A 9 -4.92 15.68 -12.06
N ILE A 10 -4.84 16.62 -11.12
CA ILE A 10 -3.62 17.41 -10.88
C ILE A 10 -2.48 16.51 -10.43
N SER A 11 -2.74 15.57 -9.50
CA SER A 11 -1.75 14.61 -9.00
C SER A 11 -1.23 13.72 -10.12
N PHE A 12 -2.14 13.21 -10.96
CA PHE A 12 -1.78 12.43 -12.14
C PHE A 12 -0.86 13.21 -13.08
N LEU A 13 -1.27 14.41 -13.49
CA LEU A 13 -0.48 15.23 -14.42
C LEU A 13 0.89 15.60 -13.84
N LEU A 14 0.93 16.02 -12.58
CA LEU A 14 2.19 16.35 -11.91
C LEU A 14 3.13 15.15 -11.86
N ALA A 15 2.62 13.98 -11.49
CA ALA A 15 3.41 12.76 -11.39
C ALA A 15 3.89 12.27 -12.77
N VAL A 16 3.05 12.32 -13.81
CA VAL A 16 3.44 11.95 -15.19
C VAL A 16 4.54 12.88 -15.72
N VAL A 17 4.42 14.19 -15.47
CA VAL A 17 5.41 15.16 -15.98
C VAL A 17 6.78 14.99 -15.32
N TRP A 18 6.81 14.66 -14.02
CA TRP A 18 8.09 14.49 -13.34
C TRP A 18 8.68 13.07 -13.46
N GLY A 19 7.88 12.08 -13.87
CA GLY A 19 8.29 10.68 -14.01
C GLY A 19 9.57 10.46 -14.84
N PRO A 20 9.72 11.05 -16.04
CA PRO A 20 10.95 10.91 -16.85
C PRO A 20 12.20 11.45 -16.16
N LEU A 21 12.06 12.51 -15.36
CA LEU A 21 13.16 13.05 -14.57
C LEU A 21 13.55 12.07 -13.45
N LEU A 22 12.58 11.54 -12.74
CA LEU A 22 12.82 10.53 -11.69
C LEU A 22 13.52 9.29 -12.28
N ILE A 23 13.04 8.75 -13.40
CA ILE A 23 13.65 7.58 -14.05
C ILE A 23 15.11 7.87 -14.42
N ARG A 24 15.41 9.08 -14.96
CA ARG A 24 16.80 9.49 -15.26
C ARG A 24 17.68 9.57 -14.01
N ILE A 25 17.16 10.14 -12.93
CA ILE A 25 17.86 10.21 -11.64
C ILE A 25 18.18 8.81 -11.11
N LEU A 26 17.18 7.93 -11.04
CA LEU A 26 17.36 6.57 -10.55
C LEU A 26 18.38 5.76 -11.39
N ARG A 27 18.33 5.89 -12.71
CA ARG A 27 19.31 5.27 -13.63
C ARG A 27 20.71 5.85 -13.46
N HIS A 28 20.83 7.17 -13.29
CA HIS A 28 22.13 7.83 -13.08
C HIS A 28 22.82 7.30 -11.81
N TYR A 29 22.07 7.15 -10.72
CA TYR A 29 22.58 6.59 -9.46
C TYR A 29 22.63 5.05 -9.44
N ARG A 30 22.31 4.39 -10.55
CA ARG A 30 22.27 2.93 -10.69
C ARG A 30 21.40 2.25 -9.63
N ILE A 31 20.30 2.87 -9.26
CA ILE A 31 19.31 2.34 -8.33
C ILE A 31 18.37 1.41 -9.11
N GLY A 32 18.83 0.20 -9.39
CA GLY A 32 18.09 -0.81 -10.15
C GLY A 32 17.98 -2.12 -9.38
N LYS A 33 16.87 -2.82 -9.58
CA LYS A 33 16.62 -4.10 -8.91
C LYS A 33 17.59 -5.16 -9.41
N ARG A 34 18.22 -5.88 -8.48
CA ARG A 34 18.96 -7.11 -8.77
C ARG A 34 18.04 -8.28 -8.46
N ILE A 35 17.72 -9.08 -9.48
CA ILE A 35 16.79 -10.19 -9.35
C ILE A 35 17.40 -11.30 -8.50
N ARG A 36 16.58 -11.93 -7.64
CA ARG A 36 16.97 -13.14 -6.89
C ARG A 36 17.02 -14.33 -7.84
N ILE A 37 18.00 -15.21 -7.62
CA ILE A 37 18.24 -16.44 -8.40
C ILE A 37 17.05 -17.42 -8.37
N ASP A 38 16.14 -17.28 -7.41
CA ASP A 38 15.00 -18.17 -7.19
C ASP A 38 13.71 -17.76 -7.97
N CYS A 39 13.76 -16.70 -8.80
CA CYS A 39 12.61 -16.28 -9.61
C CYS A 39 12.52 -17.06 -10.92
N PRO A 40 11.32 -17.25 -11.53
CA PRO A 40 11.19 -17.85 -12.86
C PRO A 40 12.06 -17.14 -13.91
N ASP A 41 12.58 -17.89 -14.89
CA ASP A 41 13.57 -17.44 -15.90
C ASP A 41 13.08 -16.22 -16.72
N ASP A 42 11.76 -16.03 -16.87
CA ASP A 42 11.17 -14.89 -17.59
C ASP A 42 11.46 -13.51 -16.96
N HIS A 43 11.87 -13.47 -15.69
CA HIS A 43 12.22 -12.23 -14.99
C HIS A 43 13.65 -11.72 -15.27
N GLU A 44 14.51 -12.48 -15.96
CA GLU A 44 15.88 -12.03 -16.31
C GLU A 44 15.87 -10.76 -17.18
N SER A 45 14.85 -10.58 -18.04
CA SER A 45 14.69 -9.39 -18.88
C SER A 45 14.45 -8.10 -18.08
N LYS A 46 14.07 -8.21 -16.81
CA LYS A 46 13.78 -7.08 -15.89
C LYS A 46 15.02 -6.57 -15.15
N MET A 47 16.18 -7.17 -15.37
CA MET A 47 17.43 -6.71 -14.73
C MET A 47 17.82 -5.30 -15.16
N GLY A 48 18.13 -4.45 -14.16
CA GLY A 48 18.52 -3.06 -14.39
C GLY A 48 17.38 -2.06 -14.45
N THR A 49 16.11 -2.52 -14.40
CA THR A 49 14.96 -1.62 -14.25
C THR A 49 15.06 -0.85 -12.93
N PRO A 50 14.94 0.50 -12.93
CA PRO A 50 14.99 1.31 -11.73
C PRO A 50 13.98 0.86 -10.67
N THR A 51 14.38 0.78 -9.40
CA THR A 51 13.49 0.64 -8.24
C THR A 51 13.30 1.98 -7.53
N MET A 52 12.56 2.02 -6.42
CA MET A 52 12.15 3.26 -5.72
C MET A 52 11.16 4.14 -6.52
N GLY A 53 10.44 3.56 -7.46
CA GLY A 53 9.38 4.25 -8.21
C GLY A 53 8.23 4.78 -7.34
N GLY A 54 8.09 4.28 -6.11
CA GLY A 54 7.17 4.81 -5.12
C GLY A 54 7.34 6.31 -4.85
N LEU A 55 8.53 6.88 -5.07
CA LEU A 55 8.75 8.33 -5.01
C LEU A 55 7.86 9.09 -6.01
N MET A 56 7.50 8.48 -7.13
CA MET A 56 6.58 9.07 -8.11
C MET A 56 5.18 9.27 -7.54
N ILE A 57 4.79 8.47 -6.55
CA ILE A 57 3.50 8.58 -5.85
C ILE A 57 3.66 9.52 -4.66
N VAL A 58 4.63 9.29 -3.81
CA VAL A 58 4.81 9.96 -2.53
C VAL A 58 5.07 11.46 -2.69
N VAL A 59 5.96 11.86 -3.61
CA VAL A 59 6.34 13.26 -3.78
C VAL A 59 5.18 14.16 -4.24
N PRO A 60 4.40 13.83 -5.31
CA PRO A 60 3.23 14.62 -5.70
C PRO A 60 2.17 14.70 -4.59
N VAL A 61 1.92 13.60 -3.87
CA VAL A 61 0.94 13.59 -2.77
C VAL A 61 1.38 14.54 -1.65
N ILE A 62 2.66 14.54 -1.27
CA ILE A 62 3.21 15.47 -0.29
C ILE A 62 3.04 16.91 -0.78
N LEU A 63 3.48 17.22 -2.00
CA LEU A 63 3.45 18.57 -2.55
C LEU A 63 2.03 19.13 -2.58
N ILE A 64 1.08 18.38 -3.11
CA ILE A 64 -0.32 18.81 -3.21
C ILE A 64 -0.92 18.99 -1.81
N THR A 65 -0.70 18.04 -0.91
CA THR A 65 -1.26 18.07 0.44
C THR A 65 -0.68 19.25 1.24
N VAL A 66 0.62 19.50 1.15
CA VAL A 66 1.28 20.63 1.83
C VAL A 66 0.79 21.97 1.26
N VAL A 67 0.73 22.12 -0.07
CA VAL A 67 0.25 23.36 -0.71
C VAL A 67 -1.19 23.65 -0.29
N LEU A 68 -2.07 22.64 -0.26
CA LEU A 68 -3.46 22.80 0.20
C LEU A 68 -3.55 23.23 1.66
N ASN A 69 -2.71 22.65 2.54
CA ASN A 69 -2.70 23.02 3.95
C ASN A 69 -2.16 24.45 4.17
N ILE A 70 -1.11 24.85 3.43
CA ILE A 70 -0.59 26.23 3.46
C ILE A 70 -1.67 27.21 2.96
N TYR A 71 -2.35 26.91 1.86
CA TYR A 71 -3.45 27.73 1.35
C TYR A 71 -4.58 27.90 2.37
N ASN A 72 -4.98 26.81 3.04
CA ASN A 72 -6.00 26.84 4.09
C ASN A 72 -5.53 27.67 5.31
N LEU A 73 -4.25 27.57 5.66
CA LEU A 73 -3.67 28.33 6.78
C LEU A 73 -3.68 29.86 6.48
N LEU A 74 -3.29 30.25 5.27
CA LEU A 74 -3.26 31.64 4.82
C LEU A 74 -4.68 32.22 4.68
N GLY A 75 -5.63 31.41 4.21
CA GLY A 75 -7.05 31.76 4.11
C GLY A 75 -7.83 31.80 5.42
N ARG A 76 -7.17 31.53 6.57
CA ARG A 76 -7.78 31.38 7.90
C ARG A 76 -8.92 30.35 7.96
N THR A 77 -8.92 29.41 7.02
CA THR A 77 -9.84 28.27 7.03
C THR A 77 -9.30 27.15 7.91
N VAL A 78 -10.17 26.22 8.32
CA VAL A 78 -9.77 25.11 9.20
C VAL A 78 -8.67 24.29 8.54
N ILE A 79 -7.52 24.19 9.20
CA ILE A 79 -6.46 23.26 8.78
C ILE A 79 -7.00 21.85 8.92
N GLY A 80 -6.88 21.06 7.86
CA GLY A 80 -7.20 19.63 7.91
C GLY A 80 -6.16 18.86 8.75
N ARG A 81 -6.13 19.10 10.07
CA ARG A 81 -5.16 18.45 10.98
C ARG A 81 -5.17 16.95 10.85
N SER A 82 -6.33 16.37 10.63
CA SER A 82 -6.51 14.92 10.44
C SER A 82 -5.69 14.36 9.26
N ILE A 83 -5.52 15.14 8.18
CA ILE A 83 -4.80 14.67 6.98
C ILE A 83 -3.28 14.60 7.18
N LEU A 84 -2.75 15.27 8.21
CA LEU A 84 -1.32 15.21 8.53
C LEU A 84 -0.90 13.82 9.01
N VAL A 85 -1.84 13.05 9.58
CA VAL A 85 -1.56 11.69 10.04
C VAL A 85 -1.29 10.74 8.88
N PRO A 86 -2.20 10.53 7.91
CA PRO A 86 -1.92 9.62 6.79
C PRO A 86 -0.77 10.12 5.92
N LEU A 87 -0.55 11.43 5.80
CA LEU A 87 0.60 11.99 5.12
C LEU A 87 1.91 11.67 5.88
N GLY A 88 1.93 11.85 7.20
CA GLY A 88 3.07 11.52 8.04
C GLY A 88 3.42 10.04 7.98
N VAL A 89 2.42 9.16 8.04
CA VAL A 89 2.58 7.70 7.87
C VAL A 89 3.17 7.38 6.50
N MET A 90 2.65 7.98 5.44
CA MET A 90 3.17 7.79 4.09
C MET A 90 4.65 8.16 3.99
N VAL A 91 5.05 9.31 4.54
CA VAL A 91 6.44 9.79 4.52
C VAL A 91 7.35 8.85 5.32
N ILE A 92 6.94 8.49 6.53
CA ILE A 92 7.74 7.64 7.43
C ILE A 92 7.98 6.27 6.78
N TYR A 93 6.92 5.65 6.25
CA TYR A 93 7.06 4.34 5.61
C TYR A 93 7.77 4.41 4.26
N ALA A 94 7.65 5.52 3.53
CA ALA A 94 8.46 5.75 2.33
C ALA A 94 9.96 5.85 2.66
N VAL A 95 10.32 6.48 3.78
CA VAL A 95 11.72 6.54 4.25
C VAL A 95 12.22 5.15 4.64
N ILE A 96 11.44 4.38 5.41
CA ILE A 96 11.81 3.01 5.82
C ILE A 96 11.99 2.13 4.57
N GLY A 97 11.03 2.16 3.65
CA GLY A 97 11.11 1.40 2.40
C GLY A 97 12.27 1.85 1.51
N GLY A 98 12.54 3.17 1.44
CA GLY A 98 13.68 3.70 0.72
C GLY A 98 15.03 3.26 1.29
N LEU A 99 15.15 3.15 2.60
CA LEU A 99 16.34 2.59 3.25
C LEU A 99 16.51 1.11 2.93
N ASP A 100 15.41 0.35 2.85
CA ASP A 100 15.45 -1.06 2.47
C ASP A 100 15.81 -1.25 0.99
N ASP A 101 15.21 -0.49 0.09
CA ASP A 101 15.56 -0.48 -1.34
C ASP A 101 17.04 -0.15 -1.54
N LEU A 102 17.57 0.87 -0.86
CA LEU A 102 18.98 1.24 -0.93
C LEU A 102 19.90 0.15 -0.36
N ALA A 103 19.50 -0.51 0.73
CA ALA A 103 20.22 -1.63 1.30
C ALA A 103 20.23 -2.82 0.32
N GLY A 104 19.13 -3.08 -0.37
CA GLY A 104 19.03 -4.13 -1.40
C GLY A 104 19.91 -3.87 -2.62
N VAL A 105 20.04 -2.60 -3.05
CA VAL A 105 20.89 -2.20 -4.19
C VAL A 105 22.38 -2.27 -3.83
N ARG A 106 22.76 -1.80 -2.61
CA ARG A 106 24.17 -1.70 -2.17
C ARG A 106 24.69 -2.93 -1.44
N GLY A 107 23.80 -3.82 -0.99
CA GLY A 107 24.14 -4.95 -0.12
C GLY A 107 25.05 -6.00 -0.76
N VAL A 108 25.89 -6.62 0.06
CA VAL A 108 26.81 -7.72 -0.31
C VAL A 108 26.03 -8.97 -0.73
N ARG A 109 24.84 -9.19 -0.21
CA ARG A 109 23.91 -10.25 -0.64
C ARG A 109 23.02 -9.69 -1.76
N ARG A 110 23.32 -10.11 -2.98
CA ARG A 110 22.59 -9.69 -4.19
C ARG A 110 21.07 -9.76 -3.99
N GLY A 111 20.39 -8.61 -4.02
CA GLY A 111 18.92 -8.52 -3.98
C GLY A 111 18.26 -8.76 -2.62
N ALA A 112 19.01 -8.90 -1.52
CA ALA A 112 18.46 -8.99 -0.17
C ALA A 112 18.57 -7.62 0.52
N GLY A 113 17.43 -6.96 0.76
CA GLY A 113 17.32 -5.80 1.64
C GLY A 113 17.55 -6.17 3.12
N LEU A 114 16.96 -5.42 4.03
CA LEU A 114 17.00 -5.72 5.44
C LEU A 114 16.34 -7.07 5.74
N THR A 115 16.82 -7.77 6.78
CA THR A 115 16.16 -9.01 7.20
C THR A 115 14.77 -8.69 7.76
N ALA A 116 13.79 -9.60 7.55
CA ALA A 116 12.42 -9.43 8.05
C ALA A 116 12.36 -9.08 9.55
N VAL A 117 13.24 -9.68 10.37
CA VAL A 117 13.33 -9.37 11.80
C VAL A 117 13.77 -7.93 12.04
N ARG A 118 14.75 -7.41 11.28
CA ARG A 118 15.19 -6.01 11.43
C ARG A 118 14.10 -5.03 11.01
N LYS A 119 13.35 -5.33 9.94
CA LYS A 119 12.17 -4.52 9.55
C LYS A 119 11.16 -4.45 10.68
N LEU A 120 10.72 -5.59 11.20
CA LEU A 120 9.74 -5.65 12.27
C LEU A 120 10.18 -4.94 13.56
N VAL A 121 11.47 -4.99 13.92
CA VAL A 121 12.01 -4.29 15.09
C VAL A 121 11.82 -2.77 14.99
N TRP A 122 11.86 -2.19 13.79
CA TRP A 122 11.61 -0.75 13.58
C TRP A 122 10.12 -0.45 13.36
N GLU A 123 9.43 -1.29 12.61
CA GLU A 123 8.03 -1.08 12.24
C GLU A 123 7.07 -1.21 13.43
N ILE A 124 7.28 -2.17 14.34
CA ILE A 124 6.37 -2.40 15.48
C ILE A 124 6.33 -1.19 16.44
N PRO A 125 7.45 -0.67 16.98
CA PRO A 125 7.40 0.50 17.85
C PRO A 125 6.84 1.73 17.16
N LEU A 126 7.13 1.88 15.87
CA LEU A 126 6.66 3.00 15.07
C LEU A 126 5.14 2.95 14.91
N THR A 127 4.57 1.80 14.51
CA THR A 127 3.11 1.66 14.35
C THR A 127 2.37 1.83 15.66
N LEU A 128 2.91 1.32 16.76
CA LEU A 128 2.35 1.56 18.10
C LEU A 128 2.36 3.04 18.44
N GLY A 129 3.47 3.74 18.18
CA GLY A 129 3.57 5.20 18.37
C GLY A 129 2.56 5.96 17.54
N ILE A 130 2.39 5.63 16.25
CA ILE A 130 1.39 6.21 15.37
C ILE A 130 -0.02 5.98 15.92
N ALA A 131 -0.35 4.75 16.31
CA ALA A 131 -1.67 4.41 16.85
C ALA A 131 -1.97 5.16 18.15
N VAL A 132 -0.99 5.31 19.04
CA VAL A 132 -1.12 6.14 20.25
C VAL A 132 -1.37 7.59 19.87
N VAL A 133 -0.58 8.17 18.96
CA VAL A 133 -0.76 9.56 18.51
C VAL A 133 -2.17 9.75 17.94
N MET A 134 -2.66 8.83 17.09
CA MET A 134 -4.02 8.91 16.55
C MET A 134 -5.08 8.94 17.65
N LEU A 135 -4.94 8.11 18.68
CA LEU A 135 -5.88 8.03 19.80
C LEU A 135 -5.84 9.29 20.69
N VAL A 136 -4.64 9.78 21.03
CA VAL A 136 -4.48 10.94 21.95
C VAL A 136 -4.79 12.28 21.28
N THR A 137 -4.64 12.37 19.95
CA THR A 137 -4.97 13.57 19.18
C THR A 137 -6.42 13.64 18.75
N ASP A 138 -7.24 12.73 19.22
CA ASP A 138 -8.69 12.65 18.97
C ASP A 138 -9.04 12.72 17.47
N ILE A 139 -8.30 11.92 16.69
CA ILE A 139 -8.62 11.75 15.28
C ILE A 139 -9.99 11.10 15.16
N GLN A 140 -10.82 11.60 14.27
CA GLN A 140 -12.16 11.09 14.06
C GLN A 140 -12.19 9.56 13.95
N PHE A 141 -13.04 8.91 14.74
CA PHE A 141 -13.18 7.46 14.90
C PHE A 141 -11.94 6.72 15.49
N ALA A 142 -10.94 7.44 16.01
CA ALA A 142 -9.88 6.79 16.77
C ALA A 142 -10.45 6.21 18.07
N GLY A 143 -10.13 4.95 18.37
CA GLY A 143 -10.72 4.22 19.50
C GLY A 143 -12.05 3.53 19.19
N GLU A 144 -12.56 3.66 17.97
CA GLU A 144 -13.86 3.13 17.55
C GLU A 144 -13.74 2.16 16.38
N VAL A 145 -14.80 1.37 16.16
CA VAL A 145 -14.93 0.44 15.04
C VAL A 145 -16.37 0.41 14.54
N GLY A 146 -16.52 0.57 13.23
CA GLY A 146 -17.78 0.32 12.52
C GLY A 146 -17.95 -1.16 12.24
N VAL A 147 -19.05 -1.73 12.68
CA VAL A 147 -19.41 -3.11 12.40
C VAL A 147 -20.57 -3.12 11.40
N PRO A 148 -20.43 -3.76 10.23
CA PRO A 148 -21.50 -3.81 9.23
C PRO A 148 -22.82 -4.31 9.83
N GLY A 149 -23.90 -3.58 9.56
CA GLY A 149 -25.23 -3.85 10.12
C GLY A 149 -25.45 -3.32 11.54
N VAL A 150 -24.47 -2.68 12.17
CA VAL A 150 -24.61 -1.96 13.45
C VAL A 150 -24.50 -0.47 13.16
N ARG A 151 -25.56 0.28 13.48
CA ARG A 151 -25.63 1.72 13.15
C ARG A 151 -24.67 2.60 13.94
N GLU A 152 -24.32 2.16 15.15
CA GLU A 152 -23.46 2.93 16.04
C GLU A 152 -22.02 2.41 15.98
N MET A 153 -21.05 3.33 16.06
CA MET A 153 -19.64 2.97 16.22
C MET A 153 -19.42 2.33 17.58
N VAL A 154 -18.72 1.20 17.61
CA VAL A 154 -18.39 0.48 18.84
C VAL A 154 -17.07 0.99 19.40
N SER A 155 -17.09 1.51 20.63
CA SER A 155 -15.87 1.96 21.30
C SER A 155 -15.04 0.75 21.76
N VAL A 156 -13.76 0.73 21.38
CA VAL A 156 -12.77 -0.30 21.75
C VAL A 156 -11.79 0.22 22.81
N GLY A 157 -11.77 1.55 23.01
CA GLY A 157 -10.87 2.21 23.97
C GLY A 157 -9.37 1.96 23.66
N TRP A 158 -8.56 1.82 24.69
CA TRP A 158 -7.09 1.63 24.55
C TRP A 158 -6.68 0.33 23.81
N ALA A 159 -7.52 -0.70 23.82
CA ALA A 159 -7.26 -1.93 23.04
C ALA A 159 -7.17 -1.63 21.54
N TRP A 160 -7.81 -0.55 21.07
CA TRP A 160 -7.74 -0.09 19.69
C TRP A 160 -6.30 0.16 19.21
N VAL A 161 -5.40 0.61 20.09
CA VAL A 161 -3.98 0.87 19.74
C VAL A 161 -3.31 -0.40 19.19
N VAL A 162 -3.59 -1.54 19.78
CA VAL A 162 -3.02 -2.84 19.32
C VAL A 162 -3.59 -3.22 17.97
N PHE A 163 -4.90 -3.08 17.79
CA PHE A 163 -5.55 -3.36 16.50
C PHE A 163 -5.07 -2.39 15.42
N ALA A 164 -4.97 -1.09 15.73
CA ALA A 164 -4.50 -0.08 14.80
C ALA A 164 -3.05 -0.35 14.36
N ALA A 165 -2.16 -0.67 15.29
CA ALA A 165 -0.79 -1.05 14.98
C ALA A 165 -0.74 -2.31 14.09
N PHE A 166 -1.57 -3.32 14.39
CA PHE A 166 -1.69 -4.53 13.58
C PHE A 166 -2.18 -4.22 12.16
N VAL A 167 -3.20 -3.36 12.01
CA VAL A 167 -3.75 -2.96 10.71
C VAL A 167 -2.70 -2.21 9.87
N ILE A 168 -2.04 -1.20 10.45
CA ILE A 168 -1.02 -0.41 9.73
C ILE A 168 0.14 -1.31 9.30
N LEU A 169 0.71 -2.08 10.23
CA LEU A 169 1.84 -2.98 9.97
C LEU A 169 1.46 -4.09 8.99
N GLY A 170 0.28 -4.70 9.19
CA GLY A 170 -0.22 -5.78 8.36
C GLY A 170 -0.41 -5.35 6.91
N PHE A 171 -1.03 -4.19 6.69
CA PHE A 171 -1.26 -3.68 5.34
C PHE A 171 -0.01 -3.10 4.69
N ALA A 172 0.92 -2.52 5.44
CA ALA A 172 2.25 -2.16 4.92
C ALA A 172 2.90 -3.38 4.25
N ASN A 173 2.94 -4.50 4.97
CA ASN A 173 3.54 -5.73 4.46
C ASN A 173 2.66 -6.44 3.41
N ALA A 174 1.32 -6.35 3.49
CA ALA A 174 0.42 -6.97 2.53
C ALA A 174 0.55 -6.34 1.13
N VAL A 175 0.58 -5.01 1.04
CA VAL A 175 0.79 -4.32 -0.23
C VAL A 175 2.22 -4.56 -0.75
N ASN A 176 3.21 -4.66 0.14
CA ASN A 176 4.57 -5.02 -0.25
C ASN A 176 4.67 -6.44 -0.85
N LEU A 177 3.95 -7.42 -0.30
CA LEU A 177 3.84 -8.76 -0.88
C LEU A 177 3.08 -8.78 -2.22
N THR A 178 2.20 -7.82 -2.45
CA THR A 178 1.44 -7.67 -3.70
C THR A 178 2.30 -7.05 -4.82
N ASP A 179 3.39 -6.35 -4.49
CA ASP A 179 4.32 -5.71 -5.45
C ASP A 179 5.27 -6.73 -6.10
N GLY A 180 4.69 -7.78 -6.70
CA GLY A 180 5.45 -8.84 -7.37
C GLY A 180 5.41 -8.79 -8.90
N LEU A 181 4.37 -8.20 -9.49
CA LEU A 181 4.14 -8.10 -10.94
C LEU A 181 3.97 -6.65 -11.39
N ASP A 182 4.33 -6.38 -12.65
CA ASP A 182 4.25 -5.06 -13.26
C ASP A 182 2.79 -4.54 -13.23
N GLY A 183 2.57 -3.41 -12.55
CA GLY A 183 1.26 -2.76 -12.42
C GLY A 183 0.36 -3.27 -11.30
N LEU A 184 0.62 -4.44 -10.72
CA LEU A 184 -0.31 -5.08 -9.79
C LEU A 184 -0.56 -4.23 -8.54
N ALA A 185 0.48 -3.93 -7.75
CA ALA A 185 0.33 -3.20 -6.49
C ALA A 185 -0.25 -1.79 -6.70
N GLY A 186 0.15 -1.11 -7.79
CA GLY A 186 -0.33 0.24 -8.09
C GLY A 186 -1.82 0.31 -8.37
N ILE A 187 -2.36 -0.62 -9.17
CA ILE A 187 -3.79 -0.62 -9.54
C ILE A 187 -4.68 -1.11 -8.39
N ILE A 188 -4.21 -2.10 -7.63
CA ILE A 188 -4.91 -2.61 -6.43
C ILE A 188 -5.00 -1.51 -5.37
N ALA A 189 -3.89 -0.84 -5.05
CA ALA A 189 -3.88 0.28 -4.11
C ALA A 189 -4.78 1.43 -4.56
N ALA A 190 -4.75 1.81 -5.85
CA ALA A 190 -5.63 2.84 -6.39
C ALA A 190 -7.11 2.50 -6.18
N SER A 191 -7.52 1.25 -6.42
CA SER A 191 -8.89 0.79 -6.23
C SER A 191 -9.31 0.84 -4.76
N ALA A 192 -8.46 0.38 -3.84
CA ALA A 192 -8.73 0.42 -2.41
C ALA A 192 -8.81 1.87 -1.86
N PHE A 193 -7.90 2.76 -2.27
CA PHE A 193 -7.97 4.18 -1.91
C PHE A 193 -9.20 4.87 -2.48
N ALA A 194 -9.64 4.53 -3.70
CA ALA A 194 -10.87 5.06 -4.27
C ALA A 194 -12.08 4.64 -3.45
N ALA A 195 -12.17 3.37 -3.04
CA ALA A 195 -13.25 2.87 -2.19
C ALA A 195 -13.30 3.58 -0.83
N TYR A 196 -12.16 3.71 -0.14
CA TYR A 196 -12.09 4.47 1.11
C TYR A 196 -12.35 5.96 0.91
N GLY A 197 -11.99 6.54 -0.24
CA GLY A 197 -12.36 7.89 -0.60
C GLY A 197 -13.88 8.07 -0.72
N VAL A 198 -14.59 7.07 -1.27
CA VAL A 198 -16.06 7.07 -1.31
C VAL A 198 -16.65 6.92 0.10
N ILE A 199 -16.13 6.01 0.93
CA ILE A 199 -16.57 5.86 2.33
C ILE A 199 -16.37 7.17 3.10
N ALA A 200 -15.21 7.82 2.96
CA ALA A 200 -14.95 9.12 3.57
C ALA A 200 -15.91 10.22 3.08
N GLN A 201 -16.33 10.19 1.80
CA GLN A 201 -17.35 11.09 1.26
C GLN A 201 -18.72 10.90 1.95
N LEU A 202 -19.12 9.64 2.14
CA LEU A 202 -20.39 9.30 2.80
C LEU A 202 -20.41 9.75 4.27
N GLN A 203 -19.24 9.75 4.91
CA GLN A 203 -19.06 10.21 6.30
C GLN A 203 -18.81 11.72 6.42
N GLY A 204 -18.79 12.48 5.33
CA GLY A 204 -18.52 13.92 5.34
C GLY A 204 -17.05 14.29 5.66
N GLN A 205 -16.12 13.37 5.54
CA GLN A 205 -14.68 13.59 5.79
C GLN A 205 -13.99 14.25 4.58
N PHE A 206 -14.31 15.52 4.31
CA PHE A 206 -13.91 16.23 3.08
C PHE A 206 -12.40 16.31 2.83
N TYR A 207 -11.58 16.30 3.85
CA TYR A 207 -10.12 16.31 3.71
C TYR A 207 -9.60 14.92 3.36
N LEU A 208 -10.15 13.88 3.97
CA LEU A 208 -9.72 12.50 3.74
C LEU A 208 -10.03 12.03 2.31
N ILE A 209 -11.23 12.38 1.77
CA ILE A 209 -11.54 12.08 0.37
C ILE A 209 -10.56 12.76 -0.59
N ARG A 210 -10.21 14.04 -0.35
CA ARG A 210 -9.23 14.74 -1.20
C ARG A 210 -7.88 14.05 -1.18
N PHE A 211 -7.43 13.63 0.00
CA PHE A 211 -6.18 12.88 0.16
C PHE A 211 -6.24 11.54 -0.60
N CYS A 212 -7.28 10.74 -0.39
CA CYS A 212 -7.45 9.45 -1.07
C CYS A 212 -7.40 9.61 -2.60
N PHE A 213 -8.14 10.57 -3.16
CA PHE A 213 -8.15 10.78 -4.60
C PHE A 213 -6.85 11.39 -5.14
N THR A 214 -6.12 12.17 -4.33
CA THR A 214 -4.75 12.59 -4.67
C THR A 214 -3.83 11.39 -4.81
N VAL A 215 -3.92 10.42 -3.89
CA VAL A 215 -3.16 9.15 -3.96
C VAL A 215 -3.58 8.33 -5.18
N VAL A 216 -4.87 8.23 -5.47
CA VAL A 216 -5.39 7.53 -6.67
C VAL A 216 -4.78 8.10 -7.94
N GLY A 217 -4.78 9.44 -8.09
CA GLY A 217 -4.19 10.10 -9.25
C GLY A 217 -2.69 9.81 -9.39
N ALA A 218 -1.95 9.85 -8.29
CA ALA A 218 -0.52 9.52 -8.29
C ALA A 218 -0.26 8.03 -8.62
N CYS A 219 -1.11 7.11 -8.13
CA CYS A 219 -1.02 5.69 -8.48
C CYS A 219 -1.28 5.45 -9.98
N PHE A 220 -2.26 6.12 -10.58
CA PHE A 220 -2.50 6.02 -12.02
C PHE A 220 -1.34 6.58 -12.84
N ALA A 221 -0.72 7.66 -12.39
CA ALA A 221 0.48 8.17 -13.04
C ALA A 221 1.68 7.22 -12.92
N PHE A 222 1.83 6.56 -11.77
CA PHE A 222 2.83 5.52 -11.60
C PHE A 222 2.58 4.35 -12.56
N LEU A 223 1.32 3.91 -12.72
CA LEU A 223 0.94 2.86 -13.66
C LEU A 223 1.30 3.19 -15.11
N TRP A 224 1.32 4.48 -15.50
CA TRP A 224 1.76 4.91 -16.84
C TRP A 224 3.17 4.42 -17.17
N TYR A 225 4.04 4.27 -16.16
CA TYR A 225 5.42 3.83 -16.32
C TYR A 225 5.67 2.41 -15.79
N ASN A 226 4.78 1.89 -14.95
CA ASN A 226 4.93 0.56 -14.34
C ASN A 226 4.06 -0.52 -14.99
N ALA A 227 3.12 -0.15 -15.90
CA ALA A 227 2.40 -1.14 -16.69
C ALA A 227 3.39 -1.99 -17.52
N HIS A 228 3.07 -3.28 -17.67
CA HIS A 228 3.95 -4.23 -18.36
C HIS A 228 4.20 -3.85 -19.85
N PRO A 229 5.47 -3.80 -20.33
CA PRO A 229 6.72 -4.00 -19.60
C PRO A 229 7.13 -2.75 -18.80
N ALA A 230 7.41 -2.92 -17.51
CA ALA A 230 7.67 -1.80 -16.60
C ALA A 230 8.96 -1.04 -16.91
N GLN A 231 8.88 0.29 -16.91
CA GLN A 231 10.05 1.18 -17.03
C GLN A 231 10.70 1.48 -15.67
N MET A 232 9.96 1.28 -14.57
CA MET A 232 10.44 1.33 -13.18
C MET A 232 9.57 0.49 -12.26
N PHE A 233 10.13 0.00 -11.16
CA PHE A 233 9.44 -0.75 -10.11
C PHE A 233 9.11 0.15 -8.93
N MET A 234 8.01 -0.16 -8.24
CA MET A 234 7.54 0.58 -7.07
C MET A 234 8.58 0.55 -5.95
N GLY A 235 9.08 -0.64 -5.63
CA GLY A 235 9.98 -0.89 -4.53
C GLY A 235 9.29 -0.78 -3.17
N ASP A 236 10.06 -1.08 -2.12
CA ASP A 236 9.59 -0.98 -0.74
C ASP A 236 9.24 0.47 -0.38
N THR A 237 9.90 1.45 -1.01
CA THR A 237 9.59 2.89 -0.89
C THR A 237 8.13 3.21 -1.14
N GLY A 238 7.52 2.58 -2.15
CA GLY A 238 6.11 2.82 -2.52
C GLY A 238 5.16 1.85 -1.84
N SER A 239 5.45 0.57 -1.88
CA SER A 239 4.54 -0.47 -1.43
C SER A 239 4.28 -0.43 0.07
N LEU A 240 5.32 -0.25 0.91
CA LEU A 240 5.15 -0.06 2.35
C LEU A 240 4.40 1.23 2.67
N ALA A 241 4.74 2.34 1.97
CA ALA A 241 4.07 3.62 2.18
C ALA A 241 2.58 3.56 1.83
N LEU A 242 2.22 2.98 0.69
CA LEU A 242 0.82 2.83 0.28
C LEU A 242 0.05 1.92 1.24
N GLY A 243 0.61 0.77 1.62
CA GLY A 243 -0.05 -0.16 2.52
C GLY A 243 -0.29 0.42 3.91
N ALA A 244 0.73 1.01 4.54
CA ALA A 244 0.60 1.66 5.84
C ALA A 244 -0.41 2.82 5.81
N THR A 245 -0.38 3.62 4.75
CA THR A 245 -1.30 4.74 4.56
C THR A 245 -2.74 4.25 4.36
N LEU A 246 -2.94 3.18 3.59
CA LEU A 246 -4.26 2.57 3.40
C LEU A 246 -4.85 2.07 4.72
N GLY A 247 -4.04 1.34 5.53
CA GLY A 247 -4.44 0.93 6.88
C GLY A 247 -4.81 2.12 7.77
N THR A 248 -4.03 3.21 7.71
CA THR A 248 -4.31 4.45 8.45
C THR A 248 -5.62 5.10 7.99
N VAL A 249 -5.87 5.21 6.69
CA VAL A 249 -7.12 5.75 6.14
C VAL A 249 -8.32 4.90 6.59
N ALA A 250 -8.21 3.59 6.57
CA ALA A 250 -9.26 2.68 7.04
C ALA A 250 -9.59 2.91 8.53
N LEU A 251 -8.57 3.09 9.36
CA LEU A 251 -8.73 3.41 10.79
C LEU A 251 -9.41 4.77 10.99
N MET A 252 -9.05 5.78 10.19
CA MET A 252 -9.65 7.12 10.25
C MET A 252 -11.11 7.18 9.80
N THR A 253 -11.57 6.21 9.02
CA THR A 253 -13.00 6.06 8.69
C THR A 253 -13.76 5.24 9.73
N GLY A 254 -13.09 4.63 10.71
CA GLY A 254 -13.69 3.66 11.62
C GLY A 254 -14.08 2.33 10.96
N GLN A 255 -13.96 2.23 9.63
CA GLN A 255 -14.39 1.06 8.83
C GLN A 255 -13.24 0.10 8.52
N TRP A 256 -12.29 -0.05 9.47
CA TRP A 256 -11.12 -0.89 9.28
C TRP A 256 -11.42 -2.40 9.27
N LEU A 257 -12.58 -2.84 9.81
CA LEU A 257 -13.03 -4.23 9.65
C LEU A 257 -13.40 -4.57 8.20
N LEU A 258 -13.76 -3.57 7.38
CA LEU A 258 -14.02 -3.76 5.95
C LEU A 258 -12.74 -3.84 5.11
N LEU A 259 -11.59 -3.48 5.67
CA LEU A 259 -10.34 -3.45 4.93
C LEU A 259 -9.97 -4.80 4.28
N PRO A 260 -10.20 -5.98 4.93
CA PRO A 260 -10.00 -7.27 4.27
C PRO A 260 -10.89 -7.53 3.06
N VAL A 261 -12.03 -6.84 2.96
CA VAL A 261 -12.93 -6.91 1.80
C VAL A 261 -12.48 -5.87 0.76
N VAL A 262 -12.29 -4.61 1.19
CA VAL A 262 -11.92 -3.49 0.31
C VAL A 262 -10.55 -3.69 -0.35
N ALA A 263 -9.64 -4.40 0.32
CA ALA A 263 -8.29 -4.73 -0.17
C ALA A 263 -8.09 -6.26 -0.14
N LEU A 264 -8.98 -6.97 -0.82
CA LEU A 264 -9.04 -8.44 -0.80
C LEU A 264 -7.78 -9.09 -1.36
N ILE A 265 -7.24 -8.57 -2.45
CA ILE A 265 -6.04 -9.13 -3.08
C ILE A 265 -4.82 -9.07 -2.17
N PRO A 266 -4.42 -7.93 -1.56
CA PRO A 266 -3.33 -7.90 -0.58
C PRO A 266 -3.49 -8.87 0.58
N VAL A 267 -4.73 -9.04 1.07
CA VAL A 267 -5.03 -10.02 2.12
C VAL A 267 -4.84 -11.45 1.62
N ALA A 268 -5.36 -11.79 0.43
CA ALA A 268 -5.22 -13.12 -0.16
C ALA A 268 -3.75 -13.47 -0.44
N GLU A 269 -2.97 -12.52 -0.96
CA GLU A 269 -1.52 -12.68 -1.17
C GLU A 269 -0.80 -12.99 0.15
N THR A 270 -1.07 -12.20 1.19
CA THR A 270 -0.47 -12.38 2.51
C THR A 270 -0.86 -13.72 3.13
N LEU A 271 -2.16 -14.06 3.10
CA LEU A 271 -2.67 -15.33 3.63
C LEU A 271 -2.05 -16.53 2.90
N SER A 272 -1.85 -16.43 1.59
CA SER A 272 -1.21 -17.50 0.82
C SER A 272 0.20 -17.79 1.30
N VAL A 273 0.98 -16.75 1.62
CA VAL A 273 2.34 -16.87 2.17
C VAL A 273 2.30 -17.48 3.57
N ILE A 274 1.41 -17.00 4.43
CA ILE A 274 1.25 -17.51 5.80
C ILE A 274 0.90 -19.02 5.76
N VAL A 275 -0.12 -19.39 4.98
CA VAL A 275 -0.56 -20.79 4.82
C VAL A 275 0.58 -21.66 4.29
N GLN A 276 1.26 -21.21 3.23
CA GLN A 276 2.38 -21.93 2.62
C GLN A 276 3.51 -22.20 3.63
N VAL A 277 3.93 -21.17 4.37
CA VAL A 277 5.03 -21.27 5.34
C VAL A 277 4.65 -22.16 6.54
N LEU A 278 3.45 -21.99 7.08
CA LEU A 278 2.97 -22.78 8.20
C LEU A 278 2.82 -24.26 7.82
N TYR A 279 2.18 -24.54 6.68
CA TYR A 279 2.00 -25.91 6.20
C TYR A 279 3.32 -26.59 5.87
N PHE A 280 4.25 -25.88 5.23
CA PHE A 280 5.59 -26.41 4.94
C PHE A 280 6.35 -26.77 6.23
N LYS A 281 6.33 -25.88 7.24
CA LYS A 281 6.97 -26.14 8.53
C LYS A 281 6.31 -27.29 9.28
N TYR A 282 4.97 -27.34 9.28
CA TYR A 282 4.21 -28.42 9.92
C TYR A 282 4.53 -29.77 9.28
N THR A 283 4.44 -29.88 7.94
CA THR A 283 4.70 -31.14 7.24
C THR A 283 6.16 -31.58 7.35
N LYS A 284 7.11 -30.64 7.34
CA LYS A 284 8.53 -30.93 7.56
C LYS A 284 8.78 -31.52 8.95
N ARG A 285 8.12 -30.96 9.99
CA ARG A 285 8.22 -31.49 11.36
C ARG A 285 7.54 -32.86 11.51
N ARG A 286 6.37 -33.08 10.90
CA ARG A 286 5.55 -34.26 11.06
C ARG A 286 5.98 -35.44 10.21
N PHE A 287 6.47 -35.19 8.97
CA PHE A 287 6.78 -36.19 7.94
C PHE A 287 8.21 -36.17 7.45
N GLY A 288 9.08 -35.35 8.03
CA GLY A 288 10.49 -35.21 7.62
C GLY A 288 10.68 -34.46 6.29
N LYS A 289 9.63 -34.31 5.48
CA LYS A 289 9.66 -33.57 4.20
C LYS A 289 8.61 -32.46 4.20
N GLY A 290 9.03 -31.23 3.85
CA GLY A 290 8.13 -30.09 3.66
C GLY A 290 7.28 -30.28 2.40
N ARG A 291 5.95 -30.11 2.53
CA ARG A 291 5.01 -30.11 1.40
C ARG A 291 4.51 -28.69 1.17
N ARG A 292 4.19 -28.36 -0.09
CA ARG A 292 3.63 -27.07 -0.48
C ARG A 292 2.13 -27.20 -0.74
N VAL A 293 1.34 -26.17 -0.35
CA VAL A 293 -0.08 -26.04 -0.70
C VAL A 293 -0.20 -25.47 -2.10
N PHE A 294 0.46 -24.33 -2.32
CA PHE A 294 0.54 -23.66 -3.62
C PHE A 294 1.84 -24.05 -4.33
N LYS A 295 1.86 -23.99 -5.67
CA LYS A 295 3.10 -24.18 -6.44
C LYS A 295 4.18 -23.21 -5.97
N MET A 296 3.79 -21.94 -5.78
CA MET A 296 4.58 -20.87 -5.19
C MET A 296 3.66 -19.92 -4.43
N ALA A 297 4.17 -19.16 -3.46
CA ALA A 297 3.50 -18.07 -2.79
C ALA A 297 4.41 -16.84 -2.86
N PRO A 298 3.86 -15.63 -3.02
CA PRO A 298 2.42 -15.26 -3.02
C PRO A 298 1.61 -15.81 -4.22
N LEU A 299 0.26 -15.61 -4.22
CA LEU A 299 -0.67 -16.22 -5.18
C LEU A 299 -0.39 -15.85 -6.64
N HIS A 300 0.04 -14.63 -6.92
CA HIS A 300 0.35 -14.23 -8.30
C HIS A 300 1.36 -15.19 -8.94
N HIS A 301 2.42 -15.58 -8.25
CA HIS A 301 3.37 -16.58 -8.77
C HIS A 301 2.77 -17.98 -8.92
N HIS A 302 1.78 -18.34 -8.10
CA HIS A 302 1.07 -19.60 -8.28
C HIS A 302 0.34 -19.65 -9.63
N PHE A 303 -0.32 -18.56 -10.01
CA PHE A 303 -1.06 -18.47 -11.27
C PHE A 303 -0.12 -18.37 -12.50
N GLU A 304 1.02 -17.68 -12.39
CA GLU A 304 2.07 -17.72 -13.42
C GLU A 304 2.54 -19.16 -13.66
N LEU A 305 2.83 -19.92 -12.60
CA LEU A 305 3.22 -21.33 -12.69
C LEU A 305 2.09 -22.26 -13.14
N LEU A 306 0.84 -21.78 -13.18
CA LEU A 306 -0.30 -22.46 -13.83
C LEU A 306 -0.43 -22.11 -15.31
N GLY A 307 0.41 -21.22 -15.85
CA GLY A 307 0.46 -20.84 -17.26
C GLY A 307 -0.29 -19.55 -17.61
N TRP A 308 -0.70 -18.74 -16.61
CA TRP A 308 -1.25 -17.41 -16.88
C TRP A 308 -0.12 -16.43 -17.19
N SER A 309 -0.31 -15.57 -18.20
CA SER A 309 0.63 -14.47 -18.43
C SER A 309 0.55 -13.44 -17.29
N GLU A 310 1.65 -12.71 -17.05
CA GLU A 310 1.71 -11.63 -16.05
C GLU A 310 0.53 -10.65 -16.20
N THR A 311 0.24 -10.21 -17.41
CA THR A 311 -0.87 -9.31 -17.70
C THR A 311 -2.24 -9.92 -17.40
N GLN A 312 -2.42 -11.23 -17.62
CA GLN A 312 -3.65 -11.92 -17.25
C GLN A 312 -3.84 -12.00 -15.75
N VAL A 313 -2.76 -12.25 -14.98
CA VAL A 313 -2.83 -12.26 -13.52
C VAL A 313 -3.24 -10.88 -13.01
N VAL A 314 -2.54 -9.83 -13.47
CA VAL A 314 -2.82 -8.44 -13.05
C VAL A 314 -4.26 -8.03 -13.36
N GLN A 315 -4.73 -8.27 -14.58
CA GLN A 315 -6.10 -7.90 -14.98
C GLN A 315 -7.16 -8.64 -14.16
N ARG A 316 -7.03 -9.96 -13.98
CA ARG A 316 -8.01 -10.78 -13.24
C ARG A 316 -8.01 -10.44 -11.75
N PHE A 317 -6.84 -10.22 -11.15
CA PHE A 317 -6.73 -9.80 -9.77
C PHE A 317 -7.35 -8.43 -9.58
N TRP A 318 -7.11 -7.50 -10.50
CA TRP A 318 -7.74 -6.18 -10.45
C TRP A 318 -9.27 -6.24 -10.57
N LEU A 319 -9.83 -7.08 -11.46
CA LEU A 319 -11.28 -7.24 -11.55
C LEU A 319 -11.88 -7.78 -10.25
N VAL A 320 -11.22 -8.76 -9.62
CA VAL A 320 -11.65 -9.29 -8.32
C VAL A 320 -11.57 -8.22 -7.24
N GLU A 321 -10.47 -7.47 -7.19
CA GLU A 321 -10.30 -6.35 -6.24
C GLU A 321 -11.36 -5.28 -6.42
N LEU A 322 -11.64 -4.88 -7.67
CA LEU A 322 -12.64 -3.85 -7.96
C LEU A 322 -14.03 -4.26 -7.47
N LEU A 323 -14.44 -5.50 -7.73
CA LEU A 323 -15.72 -6.04 -7.23
C LEU A 323 -15.74 -6.11 -5.70
N ALA A 324 -14.66 -6.54 -5.08
CA ALA A 324 -14.53 -6.60 -3.63
C ALA A 324 -14.55 -5.20 -2.99
N ALA A 325 -13.86 -4.23 -3.59
CA ALA A 325 -13.89 -2.84 -3.16
C ALA A 325 -15.30 -2.22 -3.25
N MET A 326 -16.04 -2.50 -4.33
CA MET A 326 -17.45 -2.09 -4.47
C MET A 326 -18.32 -2.74 -3.39
N ALA A 327 -18.14 -4.03 -3.12
CA ALA A 327 -18.85 -4.72 -2.04
C ALA A 327 -18.51 -4.11 -0.66
N GLY A 328 -17.25 -3.76 -0.42
CA GLY A 328 -16.82 -3.08 0.80
C GLY A 328 -17.50 -1.72 0.99
N VAL A 329 -17.62 -0.92 -0.08
CA VAL A 329 -18.39 0.34 -0.05
C VAL A 329 -19.87 0.08 0.25
N ALA A 330 -20.47 -0.93 -0.38
CA ALA A 330 -21.87 -1.29 -0.12
C ALA A 330 -22.09 -1.72 1.33
N LEU A 331 -21.16 -2.51 1.90
CA LEU A 331 -21.21 -2.91 3.32
C LEU A 331 -21.05 -1.72 4.28
N ALA A 332 -20.32 -0.68 3.91
CA ALA A 332 -20.17 0.53 4.70
C ALA A 332 -21.45 1.39 4.75
N LEU A 333 -22.44 1.12 3.89
CA LEU A 333 -23.75 1.77 3.86
C LEU A 333 -24.78 1.06 4.73
N LEU A 334 -24.53 -0.16 5.18
CA LEU A 334 -25.40 -0.95 6.06
C LEU A 334 -25.22 -0.56 7.53
#